data_82e8306e6e9d6d4efb3acf9f3d808082
#
_entry.id   82e8306e6e9d6d4efb3acf9f3d808082
#
_cell.length_a   1.000
_cell.length_b   1.000
_cell.length_c   1.000
_cell.angle_alpha   90.00
_cell.angle_beta   90.00
_cell.angle_gamma   90.00
#
_symmetry.space_group_name_H-M   'P 1'
#
loop_
_entity.id
_entity.type
_entity.pdbx_description
1 polymer ?
#
loop_
_entity_poly.entity_id
_entity_poly.type
_entity_poly.pdbx_seq_one_letter_code
_entity_poly.pdbx_strand_id
1 'polypeptide(L)'
;MSWTKARKFFMRSDSYCNLDLPSCFGFDEILQYVENKMGKTDYSQWCKEDKDPRKSETCSHRIQIAKSNAFAYRTISLVNPYLYYVLVREITKCGNWKIIKARMKDLQVDWIERLAMPGCPIESLKENGSRSVKGEQILDWWEGFEQRSLELSLEYRYMLCTDITDCYPSIYTHSIPWALYGRDNAKQVVQEKNRKGGAGVQTEQEKAIIELGAAIDGDIAAMQSGETLGIPQGSKLFDFIAELVLAYADKNLERRLEEKGIKGIHMLRYRDDYRIFGNSLDDLKIVSVVLGQVLNELHLNLNASKTYMSEQPLRDAIKKDKLARIERGLDKRSYASTSIQKQLLLIREFSEEYPNSGSVSILLNNVKKRIEKGIDCSRENIPVLVAIVVDILMQNQKQCAILVSILSDLTAQLDDDKRSLILKQVIKRLKELPRVGYIEIWMTYLLLRQREEVLEVDFSEPLCRFLEKKGDKLWDITWLDDRWSKDFPLDSICNPDWLKNASPSIPSEETELFKNSY
;
A
#
# COMPACT_ATOMS: atom_id res chain seq x y z
N MET A 1 20.88 7.49 5.99
CA MET A 1 20.91 6.04 6.30
C MET A 1 22.02 5.31 5.53
N SER A 2 22.66 4.29 6.16
CA SER A 2 23.64 3.43 5.49
C SER A 2 22.95 2.39 4.60
N TRP A 3 23.68 1.85 3.65
CA TRP A 3 23.18 0.78 2.76
C TRP A 3 22.78 -0.49 3.51
N THR A 4 23.50 -0.83 4.60
CA THR A 4 23.19 -1.97 5.47
C THR A 4 21.88 -1.81 6.22
N LYS A 5 21.64 -0.62 6.80
CA LYS A 5 20.38 -0.29 7.45
C LYS A 5 19.23 -0.26 6.45
N ALA A 6 19.44 0.22 5.21
CA ALA A 6 18.43 0.20 4.15
C ALA A 6 18.05 -1.23 3.77
N ARG A 7 19.04 -2.14 3.59
CA ARG A 7 18.78 -3.55 3.32
C ARG A 7 17.97 -4.18 4.43
N LYS A 8 18.40 -4.02 5.68
CA LYS A 8 17.68 -4.56 6.84
C LYS A 8 16.23 -4.03 6.92
N PHE A 9 16.00 -2.76 6.55
CA PHE A 9 14.66 -2.19 6.52
C PHE A 9 13.79 -2.85 5.44
N PHE A 10 14.26 -2.92 4.20
CA PHE A 10 13.47 -3.52 3.11
C PHE A 10 13.25 -5.02 3.28
N MET A 11 14.13 -5.73 3.96
CA MET A 11 14.02 -7.18 4.23
C MET A 11 13.14 -7.54 5.44
N ARG A 12 12.43 -6.60 6.04
CA ARG A 12 11.45 -6.87 7.10
C ARG A 12 10.11 -7.29 6.50
N SER A 13 9.37 -8.12 7.19
CA SER A 13 8.03 -8.57 6.79
C SER A 13 7.07 -7.41 6.51
N ASP A 14 7.03 -6.39 7.38
CA ASP A 14 6.19 -5.19 7.23
C ASP A 14 6.62 -4.23 6.11
N SER A 15 7.86 -4.35 5.64
CA SER A 15 8.34 -3.64 4.46
C SER A 15 8.08 -4.39 3.16
N TYR A 16 8.13 -5.72 3.21
CA TYR A 16 7.85 -6.61 2.09
C TYR A 16 6.37 -6.64 1.73
N CYS A 17 5.49 -6.76 2.73
CA CYS A 17 4.04 -6.76 2.56
C CYS A 17 3.40 -5.76 3.52
N ASN A 18 2.75 -4.73 2.97
CA ASN A 18 2.03 -3.71 3.74
C ASN A 18 0.50 -3.94 3.77
N LEU A 19 0.04 -5.10 3.32
CA LEU A 19 -1.36 -5.52 3.44
C LEU A 19 -1.64 -5.94 4.89
N ASP A 20 -2.81 -5.54 5.41
CA ASP A 20 -3.28 -5.98 6.71
C ASP A 20 -3.77 -7.43 6.63
N LEU A 21 -2.86 -8.36 6.85
CA LEU A 21 -3.16 -9.78 6.98
C LEU A 21 -3.39 -10.14 8.46
N PRO A 22 -4.10 -11.24 8.77
CA PRO A 22 -4.13 -11.80 10.11
C PRO A 22 -2.73 -11.94 10.73
N SER A 23 -2.62 -11.74 12.04
CA SER A 23 -1.34 -11.68 12.78
C SER A 23 -0.49 -12.95 12.70
N CYS A 24 -1.09 -14.06 12.30
CA CYS A 24 -0.38 -15.33 12.08
C CYS A 24 0.50 -15.33 10.82
N PHE A 25 0.26 -14.41 9.87
CA PHE A 25 1.09 -14.28 8.68
C PHE A 25 2.36 -13.48 8.96
N GLY A 26 3.49 -14.01 8.50
CA GLY A 26 4.79 -13.36 8.57
C GLY A 26 5.69 -13.82 7.43
N PHE A 27 6.57 -12.94 6.98
CA PHE A 27 7.46 -13.21 5.85
C PHE A 27 8.94 -13.17 6.24
N ASP A 28 9.27 -12.91 7.51
CA ASP A 28 10.66 -12.74 7.95
C ASP A 28 11.49 -14.02 7.73
N GLU A 29 10.96 -15.20 8.03
CA GLU A 29 11.67 -16.48 7.85
C GLU A 29 11.99 -16.75 6.39
N ILE A 30 11.02 -16.53 5.49
CA ILE A 30 11.22 -16.69 4.05
C ILE A 30 12.26 -15.70 3.52
N LEU A 31 12.15 -14.43 3.91
CA LEU A 31 13.09 -13.40 3.47
C LEU A 31 14.50 -13.69 3.97
N GLN A 32 14.63 -14.13 5.23
CA GLN A 32 15.91 -14.54 5.81
C GLN A 32 16.48 -15.78 5.12
N TYR A 33 15.64 -16.76 4.82
CA TYR A 33 16.05 -17.96 4.08
C TYR A 33 16.63 -17.56 2.73
N VAL A 34 15.92 -16.73 1.96
CA VAL A 34 16.37 -16.27 0.64
C VAL A 34 17.67 -15.47 0.75
N GLU A 35 17.80 -14.56 1.71
CA GLU A 35 19.02 -13.78 1.93
C GLU A 35 20.20 -14.68 2.26
N ASN A 36 20.04 -15.66 3.16
CA ASN A 36 21.10 -16.59 3.56
C ASN A 36 21.48 -17.54 2.42
N LYS A 37 20.48 -18.05 1.69
CA LYS A 37 20.68 -19.04 0.63
C LYS A 37 21.33 -18.42 -0.60
N MET A 38 20.82 -17.26 -1.02
CA MET A 38 21.30 -16.57 -2.22
C MET A 38 22.59 -15.77 -1.99
N GLY A 39 22.74 -15.22 -0.81
CA GLY A 39 23.97 -14.58 -0.35
C GLY A 39 24.63 -13.67 -1.37
N LYS A 40 25.86 -14.03 -1.78
CA LYS A 40 26.69 -13.28 -2.73
C LYS A 40 26.68 -13.85 -4.15
N THR A 41 25.90 -14.89 -4.41
CA THR A 41 25.88 -15.55 -5.73
C THR A 41 25.21 -14.66 -6.78
N ASP A 42 25.62 -14.81 -8.04
CA ASP A 42 24.99 -14.06 -9.12
C ASP A 42 23.65 -14.67 -9.50
N TYR A 43 22.72 -13.78 -9.86
CA TYR A 43 21.37 -14.15 -10.26
C TYR A 43 21.34 -15.16 -11.43
N SER A 44 22.27 -15.00 -12.39
CA SER A 44 22.41 -15.92 -13.53
C SER A 44 22.64 -17.38 -13.14
N GLN A 45 23.16 -17.64 -11.93
CA GLN A 45 23.40 -18.98 -11.41
C GLN A 45 22.16 -19.63 -10.75
N TRP A 46 21.07 -18.90 -10.62
CA TRP A 46 19.88 -19.35 -9.92
C TRP A 46 18.85 -20.00 -10.83
N CYS A 47 18.85 -19.60 -12.10
CA CYS A 47 17.89 -20.11 -13.07
C CYS A 47 18.30 -21.48 -13.60
N LYS A 48 17.32 -22.37 -13.80
CA LYS A 48 17.50 -23.57 -14.64
C LYS A 48 17.84 -23.14 -16.06
N GLU A 49 18.56 -23.99 -16.78
CA GLU A 49 18.83 -23.80 -18.20
C GLU A 49 17.50 -23.60 -18.95
N ASP A 50 17.44 -22.59 -19.81
CA ASP A 50 16.27 -22.19 -20.60
C ASP A 50 15.02 -21.73 -19.81
N LYS A 51 15.14 -21.50 -18.51
CA LYS A 51 14.06 -20.94 -17.68
C LYS A 51 14.31 -19.48 -17.34
N ASP A 52 13.25 -18.68 -17.45
CA ASP A 52 13.27 -17.25 -17.17
C ASP A 52 11.99 -16.87 -16.38
N PRO A 53 12.09 -16.24 -15.20
CA PRO A 53 10.92 -15.80 -14.44
C PRO A 53 10.01 -14.85 -15.23
N ARG A 54 10.54 -14.10 -16.22
CA ARG A 54 9.76 -13.23 -17.11
C ARG A 54 8.76 -13.99 -17.99
N LYS A 55 8.93 -15.29 -18.17
CA LYS A 55 8.03 -16.16 -18.93
C LYS A 55 6.98 -16.87 -18.04
N SER A 56 7.02 -16.66 -16.73
CA SER A 56 6.07 -17.24 -15.80
C SER A 56 4.83 -16.36 -15.68
N GLU A 57 3.65 -16.92 -15.90
CA GLU A 57 2.36 -16.21 -15.76
C GLU A 57 2.00 -15.91 -14.28
N THR A 58 2.54 -16.69 -13.35
CA THR A 58 2.19 -16.62 -11.92
C THR A 58 3.42 -16.36 -11.03
N CYS A 59 4.36 -15.53 -11.51
CA CYS A 59 5.61 -15.28 -10.80
C CYS A 59 5.37 -14.66 -9.42
N SER A 60 4.46 -13.68 -9.33
CA SER A 60 4.05 -13.02 -8.08
C SER A 60 2.56 -13.20 -7.84
N HIS A 61 2.17 -13.38 -6.56
CA HIS A 61 0.76 -13.51 -6.19
C HIS A 61 0.09 -12.13 -6.12
N ARG A 62 -1.15 -12.01 -6.63
CA ARG A 62 -1.88 -10.74 -6.72
C ARG A 62 -3.21 -10.85 -5.97
N ILE A 63 -3.40 -10.00 -4.96
CA ILE A 63 -4.62 -9.89 -4.17
C ILE A 63 -5.36 -8.62 -4.59
N GLN A 64 -6.64 -8.73 -4.93
CA GLN A 64 -7.45 -7.59 -5.34
C GLN A 64 -8.34 -7.11 -4.20
N ILE A 65 -8.34 -5.79 -3.97
CA ILE A 65 -9.13 -5.13 -2.93
C ILE A 65 -9.95 -4.02 -3.58
N ALA A 66 -11.25 -3.95 -3.32
CA ALA A 66 -12.09 -2.87 -3.82
C ALA A 66 -11.62 -1.50 -3.30
N LYS A 67 -11.61 -0.49 -4.17
CA LYS A 67 -11.29 0.91 -3.82
C LYS A 67 -12.49 1.59 -3.15
N SER A 68 -13.26 2.33 -3.92
CA SER A 68 -14.38 3.15 -3.45
C SER A 68 -15.75 2.66 -3.92
N ASN A 69 -15.77 1.73 -4.87
CA ASN A 69 -16.99 1.12 -5.39
C ASN A 69 -16.72 -0.30 -5.89
N ALA A 70 -17.78 -1.03 -6.23
CA ALA A 70 -17.69 -2.43 -6.68
C ALA A 70 -16.95 -2.61 -8.02
N PHE A 71 -16.64 -1.56 -8.76
CA PHE A 71 -16.03 -1.63 -10.08
C PHE A 71 -14.56 -1.23 -10.10
N ALA A 72 -14.07 -0.54 -9.06
CA ALA A 72 -12.69 -0.08 -8.96
C ALA A 72 -11.91 -0.92 -7.94
N TYR A 73 -10.80 -1.51 -8.39
CA TYR A 73 -9.96 -2.38 -7.57
C TYR A 73 -8.54 -1.86 -7.47
N ARG A 74 -7.89 -2.19 -6.37
CA ARG A 74 -6.46 -2.05 -6.17
C ARG A 74 -5.86 -3.44 -6.11
N THR A 75 -4.83 -3.68 -6.90
CA THR A 75 -4.08 -4.94 -6.86
C THR A 75 -2.89 -4.77 -5.93
N ILE A 76 -2.83 -5.58 -4.89
CA ILE A 76 -1.66 -5.69 -4.02
C ILE A 76 -0.85 -6.90 -4.47
N SER A 77 0.42 -6.71 -4.73
CA SER A 77 1.31 -7.76 -5.21
C SER A 77 2.15 -8.29 -4.05
N LEU A 78 1.96 -9.56 -3.74
CA LEU A 78 2.86 -10.31 -2.89
C LEU A 78 3.96 -10.89 -3.81
N VAL A 79 5.02 -10.13 -3.96
CA VAL A 79 6.08 -10.38 -4.94
C VAL A 79 6.85 -11.64 -4.58
N ASN A 80 7.32 -12.38 -5.60
CA ASN A 80 8.19 -13.52 -5.40
C ASN A 80 9.41 -13.14 -4.54
N PRO A 81 9.64 -13.78 -3.38
CA PRO A 81 10.65 -13.35 -2.41
C PRO A 81 12.08 -13.44 -2.93
N TYR A 82 12.37 -14.33 -3.87
CA TYR A 82 13.68 -14.42 -4.51
C TYR A 82 13.95 -13.19 -5.39
N LEU A 83 13.00 -12.81 -6.22
CA LEU A 83 13.12 -11.64 -7.09
C LEU A 83 13.10 -10.34 -6.26
N TYR A 84 12.29 -10.29 -5.22
CA TYR A 84 12.30 -9.18 -4.27
C TYR A 84 13.69 -8.99 -3.66
N TYR A 85 14.34 -10.07 -3.21
CA TYR A 85 15.69 -10.01 -2.67
C TYR A 85 16.72 -9.54 -3.69
N VAL A 86 16.61 -9.98 -4.97
CA VAL A 86 17.48 -9.49 -6.05
C VAL A 86 17.43 -7.97 -6.13
N LEU A 87 16.24 -7.40 -6.21
CA LEU A 87 16.03 -5.96 -6.32
C LEU A 87 16.51 -5.22 -5.06
N VAL A 88 16.19 -5.72 -3.85
CA VAL A 88 16.69 -5.15 -2.58
C VAL A 88 18.22 -5.15 -2.57
N ARG A 89 18.83 -6.27 -2.95
CA ARG A 89 20.30 -6.41 -3.01
C ARG A 89 20.90 -5.41 -3.99
N GLU A 90 20.31 -5.27 -5.18
CA GLU A 90 20.79 -4.37 -6.21
C GLU A 90 20.76 -2.91 -5.74
N ILE A 91 19.62 -2.44 -5.27
CA ILE A 91 19.44 -1.08 -4.76
C ILE A 91 20.34 -0.79 -3.57
N THR A 92 20.54 -1.76 -2.68
CA THR A 92 21.31 -1.59 -1.44
C THR A 92 22.78 -2.02 -1.55
N LYS A 93 23.35 -2.26 -2.75
CA LYS A 93 24.80 -2.30 -2.91
C LYS A 93 25.41 -0.96 -2.50
N CYS A 94 26.57 -0.96 -1.84
CA CYS A 94 27.18 0.25 -1.28
C CYS A 94 27.34 1.37 -2.32
N GLY A 95 27.80 1.05 -3.54
CA GLY A 95 27.94 2.00 -4.65
C GLY A 95 26.59 2.52 -5.12
N ASN A 96 25.64 1.62 -5.39
CA ASN A 96 24.31 1.94 -5.90
C ASN A 96 23.50 2.79 -4.91
N TRP A 97 23.58 2.47 -3.62
CA TRP A 97 22.91 3.27 -2.58
C TRP A 97 23.47 4.70 -2.49
N LYS A 98 24.76 4.88 -2.70
CA LYS A 98 25.37 6.22 -2.80
C LYS A 98 24.86 6.99 -4.01
N ILE A 99 24.78 6.35 -5.18
CA ILE A 99 24.23 6.93 -6.41
C ILE A 99 22.79 7.39 -6.19
N ILE A 100 21.92 6.51 -5.67
CA ILE A 100 20.52 6.83 -5.44
C ILE A 100 20.37 7.99 -4.46
N LYS A 101 21.11 7.99 -3.34
CA LYS A 101 21.06 9.10 -2.37
C LYS A 101 21.52 10.43 -2.95
N ALA A 102 22.59 10.43 -3.73
CA ALA A 102 23.07 11.64 -4.41
C ALA A 102 21.97 12.15 -5.36
N ARG A 103 21.39 11.25 -6.17
CA ARG A 103 20.31 11.61 -7.09
C ARG A 103 19.07 12.16 -6.38
N MET A 104 18.62 11.53 -5.29
CA MET A 104 17.48 12.02 -4.51
C MET A 104 17.73 13.42 -3.94
N LYS A 105 18.99 13.74 -3.60
CA LYS A 105 19.38 15.08 -3.18
C LYS A 105 19.34 16.08 -4.33
N ASP A 106 19.83 15.71 -5.51
CA ASP A 106 19.82 16.58 -6.70
C ASP A 106 18.39 16.87 -7.20
N LEU A 107 17.46 15.96 -6.92
CA LEU A 107 16.05 16.11 -7.27
C LEU A 107 15.26 16.93 -6.25
N GLN A 108 15.87 17.43 -5.17
CA GLN A 108 15.17 18.31 -4.22
C GLN A 108 14.81 19.64 -4.88
N VAL A 109 13.66 20.18 -4.47
CA VAL A 109 13.09 21.45 -4.92
C VAL A 109 12.65 22.21 -3.67
N ASP A 110 13.14 23.42 -3.48
CA ASP A 110 13.00 24.17 -2.21
C ASP A 110 11.55 24.52 -1.85
N TRP A 111 10.70 24.77 -2.84
CA TRP A 111 9.28 25.12 -2.64
C TRP A 111 8.34 23.90 -2.67
N ILE A 112 8.90 22.69 -2.72
CA ILE A 112 8.16 21.42 -2.65
C ILE A 112 8.49 20.70 -1.36
N GLU A 113 7.55 20.67 -0.43
CA GLU A 113 7.62 19.81 0.73
C GLU A 113 7.14 18.40 0.37
N ARG A 114 8.07 17.46 0.26
CA ARG A 114 7.77 16.04 0.09
C ARG A 114 7.54 15.44 1.47
N LEU A 115 6.29 15.30 1.80
CA LEU A 115 5.86 14.82 3.11
C LEU A 115 5.80 13.31 3.09
N ALA A 116 6.41 12.69 4.06
CA ALA A 116 6.59 11.27 4.17
C ALA A 116 7.16 10.66 2.87
N MET A 117 8.43 10.42 2.84
CA MET A 117 9.02 9.50 1.86
C MET A 117 8.64 8.07 2.30
N PRO A 118 7.49 7.54 1.88
CA PRO A 118 6.92 6.33 2.51
C PRO A 118 7.73 5.07 2.27
N GLY A 119 8.72 5.15 1.43
CA GLY A 119 9.70 4.09 1.20
C GLY A 119 11.11 4.47 1.61
N CYS A 120 11.36 5.74 1.99
CA CYS A 120 12.67 6.08 2.50
C CYS A 120 12.82 5.51 3.91
N PRO A 121 13.86 4.68 4.14
CA PRO A 121 14.13 4.18 5.46
C PRO A 121 14.48 5.36 6.36
N ILE A 122 13.50 5.86 7.09
CA ILE A 122 13.72 6.84 8.15
C ILE A 122 14.45 6.07 9.26
N GLU A 123 15.55 6.61 9.75
CA GLU A 123 16.10 6.12 11.01
C GLU A 123 15.00 6.34 12.04
N SER A 124 14.31 5.27 12.44
CA SER A 124 13.41 5.37 13.57
C SER A 124 14.26 5.83 14.75
N LEU A 125 14.02 7.06 15.19
CA LEU A 125 14.69 7.67 16.35
C LEU A 125 14.39 6.91 17.66
N LYS A 126 13.62 5.80 17.60
CA LYS A 126 13.22 5.00 18.75
C LYS A 126 13.49 3.52 18.50
N GLU A 127 14.62 3.04 18.97
CA GLU A 127 14.90 1.60 19.13
C GLU A 127 13.90 0.88 20.06
N ASN A 128 13.04 1.63 20.77
CA ASN A 128 12.05 1.14 21.75
C ASN A 128 10.61 1.57 21.41
N GLY A 129 10.27 1.83 20.14
CA GLY A 129 8.97 2.36 19.77
C GLY A 129 7.89 1.31 19.63
N SER A 130 6.86 1.40 20.45
CA SER A 130 5.59 0.64 20.41
C SER A 130 4.67 1.00 19.23
N ARG A 131 5.13 1.71 18.19
CA ARG A 131 4.33 2.13 17.04
C ARG A 131 4.69 1.31 15.82
N SER A 132 3.68 0.81 15.10
CA SER A 132 3.89 0.20 13.80
C SER A 132 4.36 1.28 12.80
N VAL A 133 5.18 0.89 11.81
CA VAL A 133 5.60 1.78 10.71
C VAL A 133 4.39 2.43 10.02
N LYS A 134 3.26 1.73 9.99
CA LYS A 134 2.00 2.22 9.42
C LYS A 134 1.35 3.31 10.27
N GLY A 135 1.41 3.21 11.60
CA GLY A 135 0.95 4.26 12.51
C GLY A 135 1.77 5.55 12.40
N GLU A 136 3.09 5.44 12.25
CA GLU A 136 3.96 6.60 12.01
C GLU A 136 3.63 7.30 10.69
N GLN A 137 3.40 6.54 9.60
CA GLN A 137 3.04 7.13 8.31
C GLN A 137 1.70 7.88 8.32
N ILE A 138 0.75 7.45 9.12
CA ILE A 138 -0.54 8.14 9.25
C ILE A 138 -0.37 9.46 10.02
N LEU A 139 0.47 9.48 11.05
CA LEU A 139 0.82 10.70 11.77
C LEU A 139 1.56 11.68 10.87
N ASP A 140 2.57 11.21 10.14
CA ASP A 140 3.32 12.02 9.18
C ASP A 140 2.38 12.64 8.13
N TRP A 141 1.38 11.86 7.66
CA TRP A 141 0.37 12.40 6.75
C TRP A 141 -0.48 13.48 7.42
N TRP A 142 -0.94 13.25 8.64
CA TRP A 142 -1.78 14.22 9.36
C TRP A 142 -1.01 15.49 9.72
N GLU A 143 0.15 15.36 10.33
CA GLU A 143 0.99 16.51 10.74
C GLU A 143 1.56 17.24 9.51
N GLY A 144 2.17 16.50 8.61
CA GLY A 144 2.84 17.08 7.46
C GLY A 144 1.88 17.57 6.39
N PHE A 145 0.81 16.84 6.08
CA PHE A 145 -0.04 17.18 4.94
C PHE A 145 -1.28 17.99 5.34
N GLU A 146 -2.06 17.54 6.31
CA GLU A 146 -3.27 18.27 6.74
C GLU A 146 -2.92 19.51 7.54
N GLN A 147 -2.15 19.37 8.64
CA GLN A 147 -1.82 20.52 9.50
C GLN A 147 -0.99 21.57 8.76
N ARG A 148 -0.01 21.13 7.97
CA ARG A 148 0.80 22.04 7.14
C ARG A 148 -0.05 22.77 6.09
N SER A 149 -1.06 22.12 5.51
CA SER A 149 -2.00 22.80 4.62
C SER A 149 -2.82 23.90 5.31
N LEU A 150 -3.22 23.66 6.58
CA LEU A 150 -3.94 24.65 7.37
C LEU A 150 -3.03 25.87 7.67
N GLU A 151 -1.77 25.64 8.02
CA GLU A 151 -0.79 26.71 8.23
C GLU A 151 -0.58 27.54 6.96
N LEU A 152 -0.39 26.89 5.80
CA LEU A 152 -0.20 27.57 4.52
C LEU A 152 -1.41 28.39 4.07
N SER A 153 -2.61 28.09 4.58
CA SER A 153 -3.80 28.92 4.32
C SER A 153 -3.74 30.32 4.95
N LEU A 154 -2.79 30.59 5.85
CA LEU A 154 -2.51 31.93 6.36
C LEU A 154 -1.76 32.81 5.34
N GLU A 155 -0.95 32.18 4.48
CA GLU A 155 -0.08 32.88 3.52
C GLU A 155 -0.67 32.89 2.12
N TYR A 156 -1.36 31.80 1.73
CA TYR A 156 -1.86 31.61 0.37
C TYR A 156 -3.38 31.64 0.31
N ARG A 157 -3.88 32.40 -0.68
CA ARG A 157 -5.32 32.60 -0.90
C ARG A 157 -5.99 31.43 -1.61
N TYR A 158 -5.26 30.73 -2.48
CA TYR A 158 -5.78 29.67 -3.33
C TYR A 158 -4.99 28.38 -3.17
N MET A 159 -5.66 27.27 -3.41
CA MET A 159 -5.05 25.94 -3.39
C MET A 159 -5.55 25.10 -4.57
N LEU A 160 -4.65 24.51 -5.33
CA LEU A 160 -4.94 23.47 -6.31
C LEU A 160 -4.76 22.11 -5.63
N CYS A 161 -5.83 21.30 -5.60
CA CYS A 161 -5.79 19.91 -5.17
C CYS A 161 -5.83 19.00 -6.40
N THR A 162 -4.97 17.98 -6.42
CA THR A 162 -4.98 16.96 -7.47
C THR A 162 -4.29 15.68 -6.97
N ASP A 163 -4.57 14.54 -7.62
CA ASP A 163 -3.83 13.29 -7.43
C ASP A 163 -3.52 12.62 -8.78
N ILE A 164 -2.66 11.60 -8.75
CA ILE A 164 -2.34 10.80 -9.93
C ILE A 164 -3.28 9.59 -9.99
N THR A 165 -3.93 9.43 -11.15
CA THR A 165 -4.77 8.24 -11.40
C THR A 165 -3.91 6.99 -11.47
N ASP A 166 -4.25 5.98 -10.66
CA ASP A 166 -3.61 4.66 -10.67
C ASP A 166 -2.07 4.72 -10.73
N CYS A 167 -1.46 5.51 -9.84
CA CYS A 167 -0.04 5.85 -9.87
C CYS A 167 0.86 4.62 -10.09
N TYR A 168 0.81 3.61 -9.21
CA TYR A 168 1.67 2.42 -9.30
C TYR A 168 1.44 1.59 -10.57
N PRO A 169 0.21 1.28 -10.98
CA PRO A 169 -0.05 0.58 -12.23
C PRO A 169 0.32 1.37 -13.49
N SER A 170 0.51 2.69 -13.37
CA SER A 170 0.83 3.57 -14.50
C SER A 170 2.31 3.92 -14.62
N ILE A 171 3.13 3.71 -13.58
CA ILE A 171 4.57 3.96 -13.66
C ILE A 171 5.20 3.03 -14.69
N TYR A 172 5.68 3.58 -15.79
CA TYR A 172 6.44 2.86 -16.78
C TYR A 172 7.84 2.52 -16.24
N THR A 173 8.24 1.25 -16.26
CA THR A 173 9.48 0.83 -15.59
C THR A 173 10.71 1.56 -16.16
N HIS A 174 10.70 1.91 -17.46
CA HIS A 174 11.75 2.70 -18.08
C HIS A 174 11.82 4.16 -17.57
N SER A 175 10.78 4.66 -16.88
CA SER A 175 10.87 5.98 -16.23
C SER A 175 11.83 5.97 -15.03
N ILE A 176 12.15 4.79 -14.49
CA ILE A 176 13.11 4.64 -13.38
C ILE A 176 14.54 4.97 -13.84
N PRO A 177 15.08 4.38 -14.93
CA PRO A 177 16.30 4.86 -15.55
C PRO A 177 16.28 6.37 -15.86
N TRP A 178 15.16 6.90 -16.38
CA TRP A 178 15.06 8.35 -16.65
C TRP A 178 15.18 9.18 -15.37
N ALA A 179 14.60 8.72 -14.27
CA ALA A 179 14.73 9.40 -12.99
C ALA A 179 16.17 9.39 -12.46
N LEU A 180 16.94 8.33 -12.73
CA LEU A 180 18.34 8.20 -12.29
C LEU A 180 19.30 9.09 -13.07
N TYR A 181 19.22 9.15 -14.40
CA TYR A 181 20.22 9.85 -15.22
C TYR A 181 19.65 10.79 -16.28
N GLY A 182 18.35 11.01 -16.32
CA GLY A 182 17.67 11.89 -17.27
C GLY A 182 17.17 11.16 -18.51
N ARG A 183 16.03 11.61 -19.06
CA ARG A 183 15.36 10.98 -20.19
C ARG A 183 16.19 11.02 -21.47
N ASP A 184 16.83 12.15 -21.75
CA ASP A 184 17.58 12.33 -22.99
C ASP A 184 18.86 11.47 -23.00
N ASN A 185 19.55 11.43 -21.87
CA ASN A 185 20.71 10.55 -21.68
C ASN A 185 20.31 9.07 -21.81
N ALA A 186 19.15 8.68 -21.26
CA ALA A 186 18.61 7.34 -21.37
C ALA A 186 18.36 6.91 -22.81
N LYS A 187 17.78 7.81 -23.62
CA LYS A 187 17.54 7.55 -25.04
C LYS A 187 18.83 7.44 -25.85
N GLN A 188 19.82 8.27 -25.55
CA GLN A 188 21.14 8.20 -26.22
C GLN A 188 21.82 6.86 -25.98
N VAL A 189 21.81 6.37 -24.72
CA VAL A 189 22.42 5.08 -24.37
C VAL A 189 21.78 3.91 -25.13
N VAL A 190 20.43 3.91 -25.25
CA VAL A 190 19.73 2.87 -26.04
C VAL A 190 20.09 2.95 -27.53
N GLN A 191 20.20 4.16 -28.07
CA GLN A 191 20.58 4.36 -29.47
C GLN A 191 22.03 3.94 -29.73
N GLU A 192 22.95 4.21 -28.81
CA GLU A 192 24.36 3.84 -28.93
C GLU A 192 24.59 2.32 -28.82
N LYS A 193 23.85 1.63 -27.93
CA LYS A 193 23.85 0.16 -27.89
C LYS A 193 23.39 -0.48 -29.20
N ASN A 194 22.47 0.17 -29.89
CA ASN A 194 21.94 -0.29 -31.18
C ASN A 194 22.86 0.08 -32.39
N ARG A 195 23.77 1.04 -32.22
CA ARG A 195 24.78 1.40 -33.23
C ARG A 195 26.05 0.59 -32.96
N LYS A 196 26.32 -0.40 -33.77
CA LYS A 196 27.62 -1.12 -33.79
C LYS A 196 28.75 -0.11 -33.98
N GLY A 197 29.45 0.30 -32.93
CA GLY A 197 30.70 1.04 -32.99
C GLY A 197 30.79 2.44 -32.41
N GLY A 198 29.79 2.91 -31.63
CA GLY A 198 29.84 4.23 -31.02
C GLY A 198 30.01 4.18 -29.49
N ALA A 199 31.25 3.99 -29.03
CA ALA A 199 31.57 4.24 -27.62
C ALA A 199 31.80 5.75 -27.43
N GLY A 200 30.74 6.50 -27.09
CA GLY A 200 30.93 7.77 -26.40
C GLY A 200 31.73 7.50 -25.12
N VAL A 201 32.70 8.34 -24.79
CA VAL A 201 33.53 8.20 -23.58
C VAL A 201 32.63 8.45 -22.36
N GLN A 202 31.95 7.39 -21.88
CA GLN A 202 31.19 7.43 -20.63
C GLN A 202 32.17 7.27 -19.47
N THR A 203 32.03 8.10 -18.47
CA THR A 203 32.77 7.91 -17.20
C THR A 203 32.32 6.61 -16.52
N GLU A 204 33.19 6.03 -15.70
CA GLU A 204 32.83 4.82 -14.91
C GLU A 204 31.62 5.07 -14.01
N GLN A 205 31.44 6.32 -13.56
CA GLN A 205 30.27 6.70 -12.78
C GLN A 205 28.97 6.69 -13.60
N GLU A 206 29.01 7.21 -14.83
CA GLU A 206 27.85 7.17 -15.74
C GLU A 206 27.46 5.74 -16.10
N LYS A 207 28.46 4.88 -16.39
CA LYS A 207 28.19 3.45 -16.61
C LYS A 207 27.50 2.80 -15.42
N ALA A 208 27.99 3.05 -14.20
CA ALA A 208 27.38 2.49 -12.99
C ALA A 208 25.92 2.95 -12.79
N ILE A 209 25.59 4.20 -13.10
CA ILE A 209 24.21 4.72 -13.01
C ILE A 209 23.32 4.05 -14.06
N ILE A 210 23.80 3.89 -15.29
CA ILE A 210 23.10 3.26 -16.41
C ILE A 210 22.82 1.78 -16.10
N GLU A 211 23.83 1.06 -15.62
CA GLU A 211 23.71 -0.34 -15.22
C GLU A 211 22.70 -0.52 -14.09
N LEU A 212 22.74 0.36 -13.08
CA LEU A 212 21.78 0.36 -11.99
C LEU A 212 20.34 0.57 -12.49
N GLY A 213 20.13 1.55 -13.36
CA GLY A 213 18.81 1.83 -13.92
C GLY A 213 18.27 0.65 -14.73
N ALA A 214 19.10 0.03 -15.56
CA ALA A 214 18.73 -1.14 -16.36
C ALA A 214 18.47 -2.38 -15.49
N ALA A 215 19.23 -2.55 -14.39
CA ALA A 215 19.02 -3.65 -13.47
C ALA A 215 17.68 -3.52 -12.74
N ILE A 216 17.35 -2.33 -12.19
CA ILE A 216 16.08 -2.10 -11.50
C ILE A 216 14.89 -2.32 -12.46
N ASP A 217 14.95 -1.79 -13.68
CA ASP A 217 13.92 -1.97 -14.71
C ASP A 217 13.72 -3.46 -15.05
N GLY A 218 14.80 -4.19 -15.31
CA GLY A 218 14.76 -5.61 -15.62
C GLY A 218 14.26 -6.49 -14.46
N ASP A 219 14.69 -6.18 -13.23
CA ASP A 219 14.26 -6.91 -12.04
C ASP A 219 12.76 -6.73 -11.79
N ILE A 220 12.22 -5.52 -11.97
CA ILE A 220 10.77 -5.27 -11.83
C ILE A 220 9.99 -5.99 -12.92
N ALA A 221 10.44 -5.94 -14.19
CA ALA A 221 9.79 -6.67 -15.26
C ALA A 221 9.77 -8.19 -14.98
N ALA A 222 10.85 -8.75 -14.42
CA ALA A 222 10.90 -10.16 -14.03
C ALA A 222 9.84 -10.54 -12.98
N MET A 223 9.51 -9.63 -12.07
CA MET A 223 8.47 -9.85 -11.05
C MET A 223 7.05 -9.81 -11.63
N GLN A 224 6.88 -9.28 -12.82
CA GLN A 224 5.60 -9.02 -13.49
C GLN A 224 5.46 -9.77 -14.81
N SER A 225 6.10 -10.94 -14.94
CA SER A 225 5.98 -11.76 -16.14
C SER A 225 6.48 -11.06 -17.42
N GLY A 226 7.45 -10.17 -17.27
CA GLY A 226 8.02 -9.39 -18.37
C GLY A 226 7.28 -8.10 -18.72
N GLU A 227 6.19 -7.77 -18.01
CA GLU A 227 5.45 -6.52 -18.22
C GLU A 227 6.29 -5.31 -17.76
N THR A 228 6.27 -4.24 -18.56
CA THR A 228 7.00 -2.99 -18.28
C THR A 228 6.06 -1.84 -17.91
N LEU A 229 4.76 -2.01 -18.01
CA LEU A 229 3.76 -1.05 -17.56
C LEU A 229 3.31 -1.38 -16.14
N GLY A 230 3.48 -0.42 -15.26
CA GLY A 230 3.21 -0.56 -13.83
C GLY A 230 4.40 -1.08 -13.04
N ILE A 231 4.35 -0.83 -11.73
CA ILE A 231 5.23 -1.45 -10.73
C ILE A 231 4.37 -2.13 -9.67
N PRO A 232 4.85 -3.20 -9.01
CA PRO A 232 4.08 -3.87 -7.96
C PRO A 232 3.70 -2.90 -6.85
N GLN A 233 2.46 -3.00 -6.35
CA GLN A 233 2.00 -2.24 -5.20
C GLN A 233 1.90 -3.15 -3.98
N GLY A 234 2.32 -2.71 -2.80
CA GLY A 234 2.16 -3.43 -1.55
C GLY A 234 3.44 -3.63 -0.75
N SER A 235 4.55 -2.97 -1.13
CA SER A 235 5.78 -2.98 -0.33
C SER A 235 6.42 -1.60 -0.24
N LYS A 236 7.25 -1.40 0.78
CA LYS A 236 8.03 -0.17 0.99
C LYS A 236 9.10 0.05 -0.06
N LEU A 237 9.59 -1.03 -0.66
CA LEU A 237 10.56 -0.93 -1.74
C LEU A 237 9.96 -0.25 -2.98
N PHE A 238 8.74 -0.62 -3.35
CA PHE A 238 8.06 0.00 -4.49
C PHE A 238 7.56 1.41 -4.17
N ASP A 239 7.19 1.69 -2.91
CA ASP A 239 6.92 3.06 -2.45
C ASP A 239 8.17 3.95 -2.67
N PHE A 240 9.36 3.43 -2.34
CA PHE A 240 10.63 4.13 -2.53
C PHE A 240 10.97 4.36 -4.02
N ILE A 241 10.73 3.35 -4.88
CA ILE A 241 10.95 3.45 -6.32
C ILE A 241 9.98 4.46 -6.96
N ALA A 242 8.70 4.41 -6.58
CA ALA A 242 7.71 5.39 -7.02
C ALA A 242 8.13 6.82 -6.64
N GLU A 243 8.64 7.01 -5.41
CA GLU A 243 9.11 8.31 -4.94
C GLU A 243 10.29 8.84 -5.77
N LEU A 244 11.20 7.99 -6.22
CA LEU A 244 12.29 8.40 -7.11
C LEU A 244 11.75 8.95 -8.45
N VAL A 245 10.74 8.30 -9.04
CA VAL A 245 10.12 8.73 -10.29
C VAL A 245 9.35 10.05 -10.09
N LEU A 246 8.60 10.16 -9.00
CA LEU A 246 7.83 11.37 -8.68
C LEU A 246 8.75 12.55 -8.32
N ALA A 247 9.88 12.30 -7.65
CA ALA A 247 10.90 13.32 -7.41
C ALA A 247 11.51 13.88 -8.72
N TYR A 248 11.67 13.02 -9.71
CA TYR A 248 12.10 13.46 -11.05
C TYR A 248 11.02 14.30 -11.74
N ALA A 249 9.75 13.95 -11.59
CA ALA A 249 8.64 14.79 -12.06
C ALA A 249 8.65 16.18 -11.40
N ASP A 250 8.83 16.24 -10.07
CA ASP A 250 8.93 17.50 -9.32
C ASP A 250 10.04 18.42 -9.87
N LYS A 251 11.23 17.85 -10.13
CA LYS A 251 12.35 18.61 -10.65
C LYS A 251 12.11 19.14 -12.08
N ASN A 252 11.43 18.34 -12.92
CA ASN A 252 11.01 18.80 -14.25
C ASN A 252 9.93 19.88 -14.19
N LEU A 253 9.02 19.79 -13.21
CA LEU A 253 8.01 20.81 -12.96
C LEU A 253 8.68 22.15 -12.59
N GLU A 254 9.60 22.13 -11.60
CA GLU A 254 10.37 23.32 -11.20
C GLU A 254 10.97 24.02 -12.41
N ARG A 255 11.79 23.30 -13.19
CA ARG A 255 12.46 23.85 -14.37
C ARG A 255 11.50 24.53 -15.35
N ARG A 256 10.37 23.89 -15.65
CA ARG A 256 9.37 24.43 -16.61
C ARG A 256 8.61 25.63 -16.07
N LEU A 257 8.38 25.70 -14.77
CA LEU A 257 7.72 26.84 -14.14
C LEU A 257 8.68 28.04 -14.07
N GLU A 258 9.97 27.81 -13.82
CA GLU A 258 11.01 28.85 -13.92
C GLU A 258 11.10 29.44 -15.32
N GLU A 259 11.08 28.60 -16.39
CA GLU A 259 11.07 29.02 -17.78
C GLU A 259 9.84 29.89 -18.13
N LYS A 260 8.73 29.70 -17.41
CA LYS A 260 7.49 30.49 -17.55
C LYS A 260 7.42 31.70 -16.61
N GLY A 261 8.42 31.90 -15.77
CA GLY A 261 8.46 32.99 -14.80
C GLY A 261 7.47 32.84 -13.63
N ILE A 262 6.90 31.67 -13.41
CA ILE A 262 5.99 31.41 -12.28
C ILE A 262 6.79 31.32 -10.98
N LYS A 263 6.38 32.13 -9.99
CA LYS A 263 7.03 32.23 -8.66
C LYS A 263 5.96 32.38 -7.57
N GLY A 264 6.38 32.25 -6.31
CA GLY A 264 5.49 32.47 -5.16
C GLY A 264 4.41 31.39 -5.02
N ILE A 265 4.73 30.17 -5.42
CA ILE A 265 3.91 28.98 -5.17
C ILE A 265 4.61 28.10 -4.14
N HIS A 266 3.82 27.29 -3.43
CA HIS A 266 4.29 26.30 -2.49
C HIS A 266 3.55 24.99 -2.72
N MET A 267 4.23 23.85 -2.69
CA MET A 267 3.62 22.54 -2.94
C MET A 267 3.90 21.58 -1.79
N LEU A 268 2.83 20.96 -1.35
CA LEU A 268 2.89 19.78 -0.50
C LEU A 268 2.59 18.55 -1.36
N ARG A 269 3.44 17.53 -1.31
CA ARG A 269 3.21 16.27 -1.97
C ARG A 269 3.35 15.10 -1.00
N TYR A 270 2.29 14.29 -0.94
CA TYR A 270 2.29 13.04 -0.22
C TYR A 270 2.02 11.89 -1.20
N ARG A 271 3.08 11.21 -1.65
CA ARG A 271 3.03 10.21 -2.72
C ARG A 271 2.44 10.82 -4.00
N ASP A 272 1.25 10.33 -4.40
CA ASP A 272 0.47 10.74 -5.56
C ASP A 272 -0.49 11.90 -5.30
N ASP A 273 -0.68 12.32 -4.03
CA ASP A 273 -1.52 13.45 -3.65
C ASP A 273 -0.73 14.77 -3.67
N TYR A 274 -1.26 15.78 -4.36
CA TYR A 274 -0.68 17.12 -4.50
C TYR A 274 -1.60 18.19 -3.93
N ARG A 275 -1.02 19.14 -3.19
CA ARG A 275 -1.64 20.41 -2.80
C ARG A 275 -0.68 21.53 -3.15
N ILE A 276 -1.11 22.40 -4.06
CA ILE A 276 -0.28 23.49 -4.58
C ILE A 276 -0.95 24.81 -4.21
N PHE A 277 -0.24 25.63 -3.45
CA PHE A 277 -0.70 26.89 -2.90
C PHE A 277 -0.17 28.07 -3.72
N GLY A 278 -0.98 29.12 -3.86
CA GLY A 278 -0.57 30.33 -4.55
C GLY A 278 -1.54 31.48 -4.31
N ASN A 279 -1.11 32.70 -4.70
CA ASN A 279 -1.92 33.90 -4.56
C ASN A 279 -2.55 34.38 -5.89
N SER A 280 -2.31 33.64 -6.99
CA SER A 280 -2.87 33.88 -8.32
C SER A 280 -3.54 32.61 -8.84
N LEU A 281 -4.85 32.69 -9.15
CA LEU A 281 -5.56 31.58 -9.79
C LEU A 281 -5.02 31.26 -11.18
N ASP A 282 -4.59 32.27 -11.92
CA ASP A 282 -4.08 32.07 -13.28
C ASP A 282 -2.72 31.37 -13.26
N ASP A 283 -1.86 31.69 -12.30
CA ASP A 283 -0.62 30.95 -12.09
C ASP A 283 -0.88 29.48 -11.72
N LEU A 284 -1.85 29.21 -10.84
CA LEU A 284 -2.22 27.84 -10.48
C LEU A 284 -2.81 27.05 -11.66
N LYS A 285 -3.54 27.71 -12.58
CA LYS A 285 -3.97 27.08 -13.84
C LYS A 285 -2.79 26.68 -14.71
N ILE A 286 -1.79 27.57 -14.84
CA ILE A 286 -0.56 27.29 -15.57
C ILE A 286 0.18 26.11 -14.91
N VAL A 287 0.31 26.12 -13.58
CA VAL A 287 0.93 25.02 -12.82
C VAL A 287 0.23 23.69 -13.08
N SER A 288 -1.12 23.68 -13.05
CA SER A 288 -1.91 22.47 -13.33
C SER A 288 -1.62 21.89 -14.71
N VAL A 289 -1.57 22.76 -15.74
CA VAL A 289 -1.26 22.35 -17.12
C VAL A 289 0.17 21.80 -17.22
N VAL A 290 1.14 22.51 -16.65
CA VAL A 290 2.55 22.11 -16.71
C VAL A 290 2.77 20.81 -15.95
N LEU A 291 2.16 20.64 -14.76
CA LEU A 291 2.21 19.39 -13.99
C LEU A 291 1.64 18.23 -14.82
N GLY A 292 0.46 18.44 -15.44
CA GLY A 292 -0.14 17.44 -16.31
C GLY A 292 0.77 17.04 -17.47
N GLN A 293 1.45 18.00 -18.12
CA GLN A 293 2.42 17.72 -19.18
C GLN A 293 3.63 16.93 -18.69
N VAL A 294 4.21 17.31 -17.54
CA VAL A 294 5.36 16.61 -16.93
C VAL A 294 4.99 15.17 -16.58
N LEU A 295 3.84 14.98 -15.96
CA LEU A 295 3.37 13.63 -15.59
C LEU A 295 3.07 12.77 -16.81
N ASN A 296 2.45 13.35 -17.85
CA ASN A 296 2.12 12.63 -19.09
C ASN A 296 3.38 12.11 -19.81
N GLU A 297 4.49 12.84 -19.77
CA GLU A 297 5.77 12.37 -20.29
C GLU A 297 6.34 11.13 -19.58
N LEU A 298 5.87 10.89 -18.34
CA LEU A 298 6.18 9.70 -17.53
C LEU A 298 5.06 8.66 -17.59
N HIS A 299 4.09 8.82 -18.50
CA HIS A 299 2.87 7.99 -18.62
C HIS A 299 1.94 8.04 -17.39
N LEU A 300 2.05 9.10 -16.59
CA LEU A 300 1.18 9.38 -15.46
C LEU A 300 0.13 10.42 -15.82
N ASN A 301 -1.08 10.29 -15.28
CA ASN A 301 -2.18 11.21 -15.57
C ASN A 301 -2.79 11.76 -14.28
N LEU A 302 -3.13 13.05 -14.30
CA LEU A 302 -3.90 13.67 -13.23
C LEU A 302 -5.32 13.10 -13.21
N ASN A 303 -5.86 12.93 -12.02
CA ASN A 303 -7.23 12.50 -11.80
C ASN A 303 -8.18 13.68 -11.96
N ALA A 304 -8.86 13.77 -13.10
CA ALA A 304 -9.77 14.88 -13.40
C ALA A 304 -10.90 15.04 -12.36
N SER A 305 -11.39 13.95 -11.78
CA SER A 305 -12.48 14.00 -10.78
C SER A 305 -12.05 14.53 -9.41
N LYS A 306 -10.73 14.50 -9.13
CA LYS A 306 -10.13 15.00 -7.89
C LYS A 306 -9.30 16.26 -8.09
N THR A 307 -9.21 16.76 -9.33
CA THR A 307 -8.48 18.00 -9.64
C THR A 307 -9.43 19.18 -9.56
N TYR A 308 -9.20 20.06 -8.59
CA TYR A 308 -9.98 21.27 -8.41
C TYR A 308 -9.17 22.39 -7.77
N MET A 309 -9.59 23.62 -8.03
CA MET A 309 -9.04 24.81 -7.38
C MET A 309 -9.96 25.27 -6.26
N SER A 310 -9.37 25.55 -5.11
CA SER A 310 -10.06 26.02 -3.92
C SER A 310 -9.74 27.50 -3.68
N GLU A 311 -10.79 28.28 -3.42
CA GLU A 311 -10.72 29.64 -2.87
C GLU A 311 -10.87 29.66 -1.34
N GLN A 312 -11.01 28.48 -0.73
CA GLN A 312 -11.13 28.27 0.72
C GLN A 312 -10.13 27.20 1.20
N PRO A 313 -8.82 27.45 1.09
CA PRO A 313 -7.80 26.45 1.38
C PRO A 313 -7.95 25.82 2.77
N LEU A 314 -8.30 26.60 3.79
CA LEU A 314 -8.47 26.10 5.16
C LEU A 314 -9.56 25.00 5.24
N ARG A 315 -10.70 25.20 4.58
CA ARG A 315 -11.79 24.23 4.60
C ARG A 315 -11.42 22.98 3.79
N ASP A 316 -10.88 23.18 2.59
CA ASP A 316 -10.61 22.10 1.65
C ASP A 316 -9.30 21.36 1.96
N ALA A 317 -8.48 21.88 2.88
CA ALA A 317 -7.35 21.16 3.47
C ALA A 317 -7.79 19.98 4.34
N ILE A 318 -8.97 20.03 4.92
CA ILE A 318 -9.51 18.99 5.77
C ILE A 318 -10.28 17.98 4.91
N LYS A 319 -10.08 16.68 5.15
CA LYS A 319 -10.83 15.64 4.42
C LYS A 319 -12.34 15.80 4.61
N LYS A 320 -13.08 15.65 3.52
CA LYS A 320 -14.56 15.80 3.50
C LYS A 320 -15.25 14.83 4.49
N ASP A 321 -14.79 13.59 4.58
CA ASP A 321 -15.32 12.61 5.54
C ASP A 321 -15.10 13.04 7.00
N LYS A 322 -13.98 13.69 7.32
CA LYS A 322 -13.71 14.20 8.65
C LYS A 322 -14.63 15.37 9.01
N LEU A 323 -14.81 16.33 8.08
CA LEU A 323 -15.75 17.44 8.29
C LEU A 323 -17.19 16.93 8.46
N ALA A 324 -17.64 16.02 7.60
CA ALA A 324 -18.98 15.43 7.68
C ALA A 324 -19.20 14.66 8.99
N ARG A 325 -18.18 13.95 9.49
CA ARG A 325 -18.23 13.26 10.78
C ARG A 325 -18.46 14.25 11.93
N ILE A 326 -17.73 15.37 11.92
CA ILE A 326 -17.87 16.45 12.92
C ILE A 326 -19.25 17.12 12.81
N GLU A 327 -19.69 17.50 11.60
CA GLU A 327 -20.96 18.16 11.33
C GLU A 327 -22.15 17.30 11.77
N ARG A 328 -22.11 15.99 11.50
CA ARG A 328 -23.13 15.02 11.92
C ARG A 328 -23.06 14.67 13.40
N GLY A 329 -22.07 15.20 14.13
CA GLY A 329 -21.90 14.96 15.57
C GLY A 329 -21.57 13.52 15.94
N LEU A 330 -20.94 12.75 15.04
CA LEU A 330 -20.57 11.37 15.27
C LEU A 330 -19.38 11.21 16.24
N ASP A 331 -18.76 12.31 16.65
CA ASP A 331 -17.73 12.39 17.70
C ASP A 331 -18.30 12.76 19.08
N LYS A 332 -19.58 13.10 19.17
CA LYS A 332 -20.20 13.56 20.41
C LYS A 332 -20.51 12.40 21.37
N ARG A 333 -20.50 12.69 22.68
CA ARG A 333 -20.90 11.72 23.72
C ARG A 333 -22.32 11.17 23.51
N SER A 334 -23.22 12.01 22.98
CA SER A 334 -24.61 11.60 22.67
C SER A 334 -24.65 10.47 21.63
N TYR A 335 -23.80 10.50 20.61
CA TYR A 335 -23.64 9.40 19.66
C TYR A 335 -23.05 8.16 20.36
N ALA A 336 -21.98 8.34 21.12
CA ALA A 336 -21.30 7.25 21.82
C ALA A 336 -22.22 6.53 22.84
N SER A 337 -23.28 7.19 23.36
CA SER A 337 -24.23 6.61 24.28
C SER A 337 -25.42 5.90 23.61
N THR A 338 -25.54 5.92 22.29
CA THR A 338 -26.64 5.23 21.59
C THR A 338 -26.40 3.70 21.52
N SER A 339 -27.43 2.91 21.21
CA SER A 339 -27.32 1.45 21.06
C SER A 339 -26.34 1.09 19.92
N ILE A 340 -25.71 -0.07 19.99
CA ILE A 340 -24.79 -0.58 18.95
C ILE A 340 -25.49 -0.64 17.60
N GLN A 341 -26.74 -1.13 17.55
CA GLN A 341 -27.54 -1.16 16.32
C GLN A 341 -27.67 0.22 15.68
N LYS A 342 -28.00 1.25 16.47
CA LYS A 342 -28.14 2.62 15.96
C LYS A 342 -26.81 3.17 15.46
N GLN A 343 -25.71 2.90 16.16
CA GLN A 343 -24.39 3.29 15.70
C GLN A 343 -24.01 2.63 14.36
N LEU A 344 -24.22 1.32 14.23
CA LEU A 344 -23.95 0.59 13.00
C LEU A 344 -24.81 1.11 11.83
N LEU A 345 -26.09 1.42 12.05
CA LEU A 345 -26.94 2.02 11.02
C LEU A 345 -26.44 3.39 10.58
N LEU A 346 -26.02 4.24 11.52
CA LEU A 346 -25.43 5.55 11.19
C LEU A 346 -24.08 5.41 10.45
N ILE A 347 -23.27 4.43 10.82
CA ILE A 347 -22.02 4.11 10.10
C ILE A 347 -22.32 3.62 8.69
N ARG A 348 -23.33 2.76 8.54
CA ARG A 348 -23.75 2.24 7.23
C ARG A 348 -24.14 3.39 6.31
N GLU A 349 -25.00 4.30 6.75
CA GLU A 349 -25.43 5.47 6.00
C GLU A 349 -24.24 6.42 5.68
N PHE A 350 -23.40 6.69 6.68
CA PHE A 350 -22.20 7.50 6.49
C PHE A 350 -21.23 6.89 5.46
N SER A 351 -21.10 5.57 5.47
CA SER A 351 -20.18 4.86 4.56
C SER A 351 -20.69 4.77 3.12
N GLU A 352 -21.97 5.00 2.84
CA GLU A 352 -22.48 5.15 1.48
C GLU A 352 -21.93 6.40 0.80
N GLU A 353 -21.82 7.49 1.54
CA GLU A 353 -21.27 8.76 1.02
C GLU A 353 -19.74 8.80 1.04
N TYR A 354 -19.13 8.20 2.08
CA TYR A 354 -17.67 8.18 2.28
C TYR A 354 -17.12 6.74 2.40
N PRO A 355 -17.25 5.91 1.34
CA PRO A 355 -16.85 4.51 1.42
C PRO A 355 -15.32 4.37 1.65
N ASN A 356 -14.97 3.37 2.46
CA ASN A 356 -13.57 3.04 2.77
C ASN A 356 -12.74 4.19 3.39
N SER A 357 -13.40 5.22 3.95
CA SER A 357 -12.75 6.39 4.53
C SER A 357 -12.13 6.11 5.90
N GLY A 358 -11.19 6.97 6.32
CA GLY A 358 -10.59 6.91 7.65
C GLY A 358 -11.62 7.15 8.77
N SER A 359 -12.62 8.00 8.53
CA SER A 359 -13.72 8.24 9.48
C SER A 359 -14.56 6.98 9.73
N VAL A 360 -14.82 6.17 8.72
CA VAL A 360 -15.50 4.87 8.87
C VAL A 360 -14.66 3.94 9.76
N SER A 361 -13.33 3.86 9.54
CA SER A 361 -12.43 3.08 10.41
C SER A 361 -12.52 3.49 11.88
N ILE A 362 -12.49 4.80 12.15
CA ILE A 362 -12.57 5.33 13.53
C ILE A 362 -13.89 4.94 14.18
N LEU A 363 -15.00 5.13 13.46
CA LEU A 363 -16.33 4.80 13.99
C LEU A 363 -16.50 3.30 14.26
N LEU A 364 -16.03 2.44 13.37
CA LEU A 364 -16.04 0.98 13.55
C LEU A 364 -15.18 0.54 14.73
N ASN A 365 -13.98 1.13 14.91
CA ASN A 365 -13.12 0.84 16.07
C ASN A 365 -13.81 1.22 17.38
N ASN A 366 -14.56 2.32 17.43
CA ASN A 366 -15.33 2.71 18.60
C ASN A 366 -16.43 1.69 18.92
N VAL A 367 -17.13 1.19 17.89
CA VAL A 367 -18.13 0.12 18.06
C VAL A 367 -17.48 -1.18 18.54
N LYS A 368 -16.36 -1.60 17.94
CA LYS A 368 -15.60 -2.79 18.34
C LYS A 368 -15.22 -2.75 19.82
N LYS A 369 -14.62 -1.64 20.27
CA LYS A 369 -14.25 -1.44 21.70
C LYS A 369 -15.44 -1.50 22.66
N ARG A 370 -16.61 -1.07 22.21
CA ARG A 370 -17.83 -1.17 23.02
C ARG A 370 -18.33 -2.61 23.14
N ILE A 371 -18.32 -3.36 22.03
CA ILE A 371 -18.73 -4.77 22.03
C ILE A 371 -17.80 -5.60 22.92
N GLU A 372 -16.49 -5.40 22.83
CA GLU A 372 -15.50 -6.09 23.69
C GLU A 372 -15.71 -5.83 25.19
N LYS A 373 -16.19 -4.65 25.55
CA LYS A 373 -16.55 -4.32 26.93
C LYS A 373 -17.88 -4.94 27.41
N GLY A 374 -18.53 -5.73 26.56
CA GLY A 374 -19.80 -6.37 26.87
C GLY A 374 -20.99 -5.40 27.01
N ILE A 375 -20.86 -4.18 26.45
CA ILE A 375 -21.90 -3.16 26.53
C ILE A 375 -22.90 -3.37 25.39
N ASP A 376 -24.17 -3.57 25.73
CA ASP A 376 -25.36 -3.51 24.85
C ASP A 376 -25.57 -4.59 23.77
N CYS A 377 -24.94 -5.74 23.84
CA CYS A 377 -25.30 -6.84 22.94
C CYS A 377 -26.22 -7.83 23.66
N SER A 378 -27.56 -7.65 23.57
CA SER A 378 -28.45 -8.76 23.88
C SER A 378 -28.33 -9.83 22.79
N ARG A 379 -28.31 -11.12 23.19
CA ARG A 379 -28.22 -12.26 22.27
C ARG A 379 -29.31 -12.27 21.20
N GLU A 380 -30.48 -11.71 21.51
CA GLU A 380 -31.64 -11.63 20.61
C GLU A 380 -31.41 -10.72 19.40
N ASN A 381 -30.57 -9.66 19.54
CA ASN A 381 -30.28 -8.69 18.48
C ASN A 381 -29.08 -9.05 17.61
N ILE A 382 -28.32 -10.08 17.97
CA ILE A 382 -27.07 -10.43 17.24
C ILE A 382 -27.29 -10.66 15.75
N PRO A 383 -28.30 -11.42 15.28
CA PRO A 383 -28.54 -11.59 13.84
C PRO A 383 -28.76 -10.28 13.09
N VAL A 384 -29.43 -9.30 13.74
CA VAL A 384 -29.66 -7.97 13.17
C VAL A 384 -28.36 -7.20 13.06
N LEU A 385 -27.52 -7.22 14.10
CA LEU A 385 -26.21 -6.57 14.10
C LEU A 385 -25.30 -7.17 13.02
N VAL A 386 -25.28 -8.51 12.90
CA VAL A 386 -24.51 -9.23 11.86
C VAL A 386 -24.97 -8.80 10.47
N ALA A 387 -26.28 -8.71 10.21
CA ALA A 387 -26.79 -8.29 8.91
C ALA A 387 -26.31 -6.88 8.51
N ILE A 388 -26.33 -5.92 9.48
CA ILE A 388 -25.85 -4.55 9.23
C ILE A 388 -24.33 -4.54 9.00
N VAL A 389 -23.54 -5.28 9.79
CA VAL A 389 -22.08 -5.36 9.63
C VAL A 389 -21.70 -5.96 8.28
N VAL A 390 -22.40 -7.01 7.82
CA VAL A 390 -22.18 -7.60 6.49
C VAL A 390 -22.51 -6.61 5.38
N ASP A 391 -23.60 -5.85 5.51
CA ASP A 391 -23.96 -4.83 4.52
C ASP A 391 -22.89 -3.72 4.43
N ILE A 392 -22.35 -3.28 5.57
CA ILE A 392 -21.21 -2.35 5.60
C ILE A 392 -19.98 -2.97 4.95
N LEU A 393 -19.68 -4.25 5.21
CA LEU A 393 -18.52 -4.95 4.65
C LEU A 393 -18.59 -5.05 3.13
N MET A 394 -19.77 -5.31 2.58
CA MET A 394 -19.96 -5.38 1.12
C MET A 394 -19.59 -4.07 0.41
N GLN A 395 -19.80 -2.93 1.06
CA GLN A 395 -19.49 -1.61 0.51
C GLN A 395 -18.09 -1.12 0.90
N ASN A 396 -17.54 -1.62 2.02
CA ASN A 396 -16.30 -1.12 2.61
C ASN A 396 -15.24 -2.23 2.77
N GLN A 397 -14.88 -2.91 1.69
CA GLN A 397 -13.95 -4.04 1.71
C GLN A 397 -12.56 -3.70 2.29
N LYS A 398 -12.12 -2.44 2.21
CA LYS A 398 -10.88 -1.98 2.85
C LYS A 398 -10.95 -2.07 4.38
N GLN A 399 -12.15 -2.04 4.95
CA GLN A 399 -12.40 -2.17 6.38
C GLN A 399 -12.62 -3.63 6.82
N CYS A 400 -12.27 -4.59 5.97
CA CYS A 400 -12.53 -6.01 6.17
C CYS A 400 -12.01 -6.51 7.53
N ALA A 401 -10.78 -6.19 7.90
CA ALA A 401 -10.17 -6.64 9.15
C ALA A 401 -11.03 -6.29 10.37
N ILE A 402 -11.39 -5.01 10.51
CA ILE A 402 -12.20 -4.54 11.66
C ILE A 402 -13.64 -5.07 11.60
N LEU A 403 -14.24 -5.15 10.41
CA LEU A 403 -15.62 -5.65 10.28
C LEU A 403 -15.72 -7.14 10.58
N VAL A 404 -14.75 -7.95 10.11
CA VAL A 404 -14.68 -9.38 10.46
C VAL A 404 -14.36 -9.58 11.95
N SER A 405 -13.55 -8.69 12.55
CA SER A 405 -13.32 -8.69 13.99
C SER A 405 -14.62 -8.40 14.78
N ILE A 406 -15.44 -7.44 14.34
CA ILE A 406 -16.77 -7.21 14.93
C ILE A 406 -17.68 -8.44 14.75
N LEU A 407 -17.69 -9.05 13.54
CA LEU A 407 -18.44 -10.29 13.30
C LEU A 407 -18.00 -11.39 14.24
N SER A 408 -16.70 -11.54 14.52
CA SER A 408 -16.18 -12.57 15.42
C SER A 408 -16.70 -12.41 16.85
N ASP A 409 -16.78 -11.17 17.35
CA ASP A 409 -17.32 -10.91 18.69
C ASP A 409 -18.82 -11.20 18.79
N LEU A 410 -19.57 -10.82 17.76
CA LEU A 410 -21.01 -11.03 17.72
C LEU A 410 -21.34 -12.53 17.63
N THR A 411 -20.68 -13.25 16.74
CA THR A 411 -20.95 -14.67 16.52
C THR A 411 -20.45 -15.57 17.64
N ALA A 412 -19.35 -15.18 18.31
CA ALA A 412 -18.84 -15.92 19.48
C ALA A 412 -19.82 -15.94 20.67
N GLN A 413 -20.81 -15.05 20.71
CA GLN A 413 -21.84 -14.99 21.76
C GLN A 413 -23.04 -15.95 21.50
N LEU A 414 -23.09 -16.56 20.32
CA LEU A 414 -24.15 -17.49 19.93
C LEU A 414 -23.81 -18.93 20.31
N ASP A 415 -24.85 -19.75 20.47
CA ASP A 415 -24.69 -21.20 20.51
C ASP A 415 -24.21 -21.72 19.15
N ASP A 416 -23.60 -22.93 19.13
CA ASP A 416 -22.93 -23.49 17.97
C ASP A 416 -23.86 -23.60 16.75
N ASP A 417 -25.12 -24.05 16.94
CA ASP A 417 -26.07 -24.25 15.85
C ASP A 417 -26.46 -22.90 15.20
N LYS A 418 -26.78 -21.89 16.01
CA LYS A 418 -27.11 -20.56 15.51
C LYS A 418 -25.91 -19.88 14.87
N ARG A 419 -24.72 -20.03 15.46
CA ARG A 419 -23.49 -19.47 14.92
C ARG A 419 -23.21 -20.04 13.53
N SER A 420 -23.23 -21.38 13.37
CA SER A 420 -23.02 -22.05 12.08
C SER A 420 -24.05 -21.63 11.04
N LEU A 421 -25.32 -21.52 11.43
CA LEU A 421 -26.38 -21.07 10.52
C LEU A 421 -26.13 -19.65 10.01
N ILE A 422 -25.80 -18.71 10.91
CA ILE A 422 -25.55 -17.31 10.57
C ILE A 422 -24.28 -17.18 9.71
N LEU A 423 -23.19 -17.88 10.05
CA LEU A 423 -21.96 -17.84 9.27
C LEU A 423 -22.15 -18.40 7.85
N LYS A 424 -22.96 -19.46 7.68
CA LYS A 424 -23.36 -19.94 6.35
C LYS A 424 -24.06 -18.85 5.53
N GLN A 425 -24.98 -18.11 6.15
CA GLN A 425 -25.68 -17.01 5.47
C GLN A 425 -24.73 -15.87 5.10
N VAL A 426 -23.82 -15.49 6.01
CA VAL A 426 -22.77 -14.48 5.77
C VAL A 426 -21.91 -14.87 4.59
N ILE A 427 -21.38 -16.09 4.58
CA ILE A 427 -20.52 -16.58 3.48
C ILE A 427 -21.29 -16.58 2.15
N LYS A 428 -22.52 -17.07 2.15
CA LYS A 428 -23.37 -17.05 0.94
C LYS A 428 -23.50 -15.63 0.39
N ARG A 429 -23.74 -14.65 1.28
CA ARG A 429 -23.90 -13.25 0.89
C ARG A 429 -22.60 -12.64 0.38
N LEU A 430 -21.45 -12.93 1.01
CA LEU A 430 -20.15 -12.42 0.58
C LEU A 430 -19.68 -13.03 -0.75
N LYS A 431 -20.05 -14.27 -1.06
CA LYS A 431 -19.75 -14.90 -2.36
C LYS A 431 -20.45 -14.25 -3.56
N GLU A 432 -21.46 -13.39 -3.33
CA GLU A 432 -22.08 -12.59 -4.39
C GLU A 432 -21.17 -11.45 -4.88
N LEU A 433 -20.14 -11.08 -4.09
CA LEU A 433 -19.19 -10.04 -4.46
C LEU A 433 -18.12 -10.58 -5.43
N PRO A 434 -17.73 -9.81 -6.43
CA PRO A 434 -16.58 -10.16 -7.26
C PRO A 434 -15.26 -9.90 -6.49
N ARG A 435 -14.24 -10.73 -6.73
CA ARG A 435 -12.87 -10.48 -6.27
C ARG A 435 -12.72 -10.32 -4.76
N VAL A 436 -13.17 -11.29 -4.02
CA VAL A 436 -13.28 -11.28 -2.55
C VAL A 436 -12.06 -11.85 -1.82
N GLY A 437 -10.92 -12.13 -2.48
CA GLY A 437 -9.79 -12.82 -1.89
C GLY A 437 -9.33 -12.26 -0.53
N TYR A 438 -9.30 -10.92 -0.38
CA TYR A 438 -8.95 -10.31 0.90
C TYR A 438 -10.00 -10.60 2.00
N ILE A 439 -11.28 -10.63 1.64
CA ILE A 439 -12.37 -11.00 2.57
C ILE A 439 -12.28 -12.51 2.90
N GLU A 440 -11.97 -13.35 1.92
CA GLU A 440 -11.82 -14.81 2.11
C GLU A 440 -10.74 -15.11 3.15
N ILE A 441 -9.59 -14.43 3.14
CA ILE A 441 -8.52 -14.60 4.13
C ILE A 441 -9.04 -14.32 5.55
N TRP A 442 -9.68 -13.17 5.77
CA TRP A 442 -10.19 -12.79 7.09
C TRP A 442 -11.35 -13.68 7.53
N MET A 443 -12.23 -14.09 6.61
CA MET A 443 -13.32 -15.01 6.92
C MET A 443 -12.79 -16.41 7.26
N THR A 444 -11.80 -16.94 6.54
CA THR A 444 -11.14 -18.21 6.91
C THR A 444 -10.54 -18.13 8.30
N TYR A 445 -9.87 -17.00 8.60
CA TYR A 445 -9.30 -16.78 9.93
C TYR A 445 -10.36 -16.79 11.04
N LEU A 446 -11.51 -16.16 10.81
CA LEU A 446 -12.64 -16.16 11.74
C LEU A 446 -13.21 -17.57 11.92
N LEU A 447 -13.48 -18.29 10.82
CA LEU A 447 -14.07 -19.62 10.86
C LEU A 447 -13.22 -20.61 11.66
N LEU A 448 -11.92 -20.63 11.41
CA LEU A 448 -10.98 -21.50 12.12
C LEU A 448 -10.89 -21.17 13.62
N ARG A 449 -10.91 -19.87 14.00
CA ARG A 449 -10.93 -19.46 15.41
C ARG A 449 -12.20 -19.93 16.14
N GLN A 450 -13.33 -19.98 15.45
CA GLN A 450 -14.61 -20.43 16.00
C GLN A 450 -14.86 -21.94 15.82
N ARG A 451 -13.87 -22.68 15.29
CA ARG A 451 -13.93 -24.12 15.05
C ARG A 451 -15.10 -24.53 14.13
N GLU A 452 -15.41 -23.69 13.16
CA GLU A 452 -16.45 -23.92 12.15
C GLU A 452 -15.92 -24.71 10.93
N GLU A 453 -15.06 -25.70 11.18
CA GLU A 453 -14.45 -26.55 10.14
C GLU A 453 -15.51 -27.37 9.36
N VAL A 454 -16.68 -27.59 9.95
CA VAL A 454 -17.83 -28.27 9.32
C VAL A 454 -18.43 -27.47 8.17
N LEU A 455 -18.17 -26.18 8.09
CA LEU A 455 -18.52 -25.35 6.97
C LEU A 455 -17.49 -25.60 5.86
N GLU A 456 -17.67 -26.64 5.05
CA GLU A 456 -16.86 -26.86 3.85
C GLU A 456 -16.98 -25.66 2.90
N VAL A 457 -16.19 -24.63 3.14
CA VAL A 457 -16.16 -23.42 2.34
C VAL A 457 -14.97 -23.51 1.40
N ASP A 458 -15.24 -23.67 0.12
CA ASP A 458 -14.21 -23.61 -0.91
C ASP A 458 -13.93 -22.13 -1.25
N PHE A 459 -12.92 -21.55 -0.61
CA PHE A 459 -12.40 -20.23 -0.93
C PHE A 459 -11.30 -20.33 -1.99
N SER A 460 -11.29 -19.36 -2.90
CA SER A 460 -10.38 -19.36 -4.05
C SER A 460 -8.99 -18.77 -3.74
N GLU A 461 -8.89 -17.98 -2.68
CA GLU A 461 -7.65 -17.28 -2.33
C GLU A 461 -6.61 -18.27 -1.74
N PRO A 462 -5.42 -18.41 -2.37
CA PRO A 462 -4.39 -19.35 -1.91
C PRO A 462 -3.95 -19.16 -0.46
N LEU A 463 -3.94 -17.93 0.07
CA LEU A 463 -3.56 -17.68 1.47
C LEU A 463 -4.51 -18.34 2.48
N CYS A 464 -5.77 -18.61 2.10
CA CYS A 464 -6.70 -19.36 2.95
C CYS A 464 -6.17 -20.76 3.26
N ARG A 465 -5.52 -21.42 2.29
CA ARG A 465 -4.95 -22.77 2.47
C ARG A 465 -3.80 -22.79 3.49
N PHE A 466 -3.03 -21.71 3.59
CA PHE A 466 -1.98 -21.60 4.61
C PHE A 466 -2.57 -21.50 6.02
N LEU A 467 -3.69 -20.81 6.18
CA LEU A 467 -4.44 -20.80 7.45
C LEU A 467 -4.91 -22.20 7.85
N GLU A 468 -5.34 -23.01 6.86
CA GLU A 468 -5.79 -24.40 7.03
C GLU A 468 -4.65 -25.42 7.12
N LYS A 469 -3.37 -25.00 7.07
CA LYS A 469 -2.18 -25.86 7.01
C LYS A 469 -2.14 -26.79 5.78
N LYS A 470 -2.72 -26.35 4.66
CA LYS A 470 -2.78 -27.07 3.38
C LYS A 470 -2.13 -26.26 2.24
N GLY A 471 -1.36 -25.22 2.57
CA GLY A 471 -0.71 -24.38 1.58
C GLY A 471 0.37 -25.15 0.83
N ASP A 472 0.35 -25.08 -0.50
CA ASP A 472 1.30 -25.80 -1.35
C ASP A 472 1.98 -24.89 -2.39
N LYS A 473 1.33 -23.82 -2.83
CA LYS A 473 1.87 -22.94 -3.87
C LYS A 473 1.33 -21.52 -3.72
N LEU A 474 2.24 -20.53 -3.68
CA LEU A 474 1.91 -19.11 -3.68
C LEU A 474 2.66 -18.37 -4.79
N TRP A 475 3.90 -18.74 -5.06
CA TRP A 475 4.76 -18.20 -6.11
C TRP A 475 5.24 -19.28 -7.05
N ASP A 476 5.40 -18.95 -8.31
CA ASP A 476 6.12 -19.83 -9.23
C ASP A 476 7.63 -19.71 -8.99
N ILE A 477 8.21 -20.79 -8.51
CA ILE A 477 9.67 -20.96 -8.32
C ILE A 477 10.23 -22.06 -9.21
N THR A 478 9.48 -22.54 -10.21
CA THR A 478 9.91 -23.64 -11.10
C THR A 478 11.07 -23.26 -12.00
N TRP A 479 11.31 -21.95 -12.17
CA TRP A 479 12.45 -21.40 -12.91
C TRP A 479 13.77 -21.48 -12.13
N LEU A 480 13.72 -21.65 -10.80
CA LEU A 480 14.90 -21.81 -9.96
C LEU A 480 15.48 -23.22 -10.12
N ASP A 481 16.80 -23.30 -10.16
CA ASP A 481 17.53 -24.56 -10.00
C ASP A 481 17.21 -25.19 -8.65
N ASP A 482 17.13 -26.51 -8.60
CA ASP A 482 16.70 -27.26 -7.41
C ASP A 482 17.58 -27.00 -6.18
N ARG A 483 18.86 -26.62 -6.37
CA ARG A 483 19.77 -26.22 -5.28
C ARG A 483 19.27 -25.01 -4.50
N TRP A 484 18.48 -24.15 -5.15
CA TRP A 484 17.97 -22.91 -4.57
C TRP A 484 16.53 -23.02 -4.09
N SER A 485 15.71 -23.87 -4.71
CA SER A 485 14.30 -24.07 -4.35
C SER A 485 14.08 -25.19 -3.32
N LYS A 486 15.05 -26.12 -3.18
CA LYS A 486 14.98 -27.19 -2.18
C LYS A 486 14.95 -26.60 -0.76
N ASP A 487 14.08 -27.14 0.07
CA ASP A 487 13.90 -26.74 1.47
C ASP A 487 13.39 -25.27 1.64
N PHE A 488 12.74 -24.71 0.63
CA PHE A 488 12.12 -23.40 0.74
C PHE A 488 10.98 -23.44 1.78
N PRO A 489 11.05 -22.63 2.87
CA PRO A 489 10.17 -22.75 4.02
C PRO A 489 8.79 -22.12 3.78
N LEU A 490 8.08 -22.60 2.76
CA LEU A 490 6.80 -22.01 2.35
C LEU A 490 5.76 -22.04 3.48
N ASP A 491 5.75 -23.08 4.30
CA ASP A 491 4.83 -23.21 5.43
C ASP A 491 5.08 -22.18 6.54
N SER A 492 6.26 -21.57 6.59
CA SER A 492 6.57 -20.51 7.57
C SER A 492 5.83 -19.19 7.34
N ILE A 493 5.16 -19.03 6.20
CA ILE A 493 4.31 -17.85 5.91
C ILE A 493 3.22 -17.68 6.97
N CYS A 494 2.66 -18.78 7.46
CA CYS A 494 1.66 -18.76 8.52
C CYS A 494 2.17 -19.57 9.71
N ASN A 495 2.23 -18.94 10.89
CA ASN A 495 2.64 -19.63 12.11
C ASN A 495 1.75 -20.86 12.35
N PRO A 496 2.28 -22.10 12.32
CA PRO A 496 1.46 -23.32 12.40
C PRO A 496 0.73 -23.49 13.73
N ASP A 497 1.17 -22.78 14.76
CA ASP A 497 0.65 -22.89 16.12
C ASP A 497 -0.30 -21.75 16.50
N TRP A 498 -0.62 -20.85 15.55
CA TRP A 498 -1.44 -19.67 15.81
C TRP A 498 -2.80 -20.01 16.43
N LEU A 499 -3.39 -21.14 16.05
CA LEU A 499 -4.72 -21.56 16.49
C LEU A 499 -4.73 -22.17 17.91
N LYS A 500 -3.57 -22.60 18.46
CA LYS A 500 -3.51 -23.28 19.76
C LYS A 500 -4.07 -22.42 20.90
N ASN A 501 -3.80 -21.13 20.87
CA ASN A 501 -4.17 -20.18 21.92
C ASN A 501 -5.15 -19.11 21.43
N ALA A 502 -5.74 -19.30 20.25
CA ALA A 502 -6.66 -18.33 19.67
C ALA A 502 -8.00 -18.31 20.41
N SER A 503 -8.45 -17.14 20.82
CA SER A 503 -9.82 -16.96 21.30
C SER A 503 -10.80 -16.99 20.13
N PRO A 504 -12.09 -17.33 20.33
CA PRO A 504 -13.12 -17.26 19.27
C PRO A 504 -13.27 -15.86 18.66
N SER A 505 -13.00 -14.82 19.44
CA SER A 505 -13.03 -13.41 19.01
C SER A 505 -11.66 -12.98 18.50
N ILE A 506 -11.63 -12.15 17.46
CA ILE A 506 -10.41 -11.51 16.95
C ILE A 506 -10.18 -10.24 17.78
N PRO A 507 -9.08 -10.13 18.54
CA PRO A 507 -8.85 -8.99 19.42
C PRO A 507 -8.59 -7.69 18.62
N SER A 508 -8.97 -6.56 19.22
CA SER A 508 -8.80 -5.24 18.59
C SER A 508 -7.35 -4.90 18.27
N GLU A 509 -6.39 -5.44 19.06
CA GLU A 509 -4.96 -5.24 18.83
C GLU A 509 -4.48 -5.78 17.46
N GLU A 510 -5.16 -6.77 16.90
CA GLU A 510 -4.85 -7.34 15.59
C GLU A 510 -5.41 -6.51 14.42
N THR A 511 -6.43 -5.71 14.66
CA THR A 511 -7.15 -4.94 13.63
C THR A 511 -7.02 -3.43 13.79
N GLU A 512 -6.47 -2.97 14.91
CA GLU A 512 -6.30 -1.55 15.22
C GLU A 512 -5.10 -0.97 14.50
N LEU A 513 -5.35 -0.29 13.37
CA LEU A 513 -4.34 0.46 12.63
C LEU A 513 -3.86 1.71 13.39
N PHE A 514 -4.64 2.18 14.36
CA PHE A 514 -4.50 3.47 15.02
C PHE A 514 -4.40 3.31 16.54
N LYS A 515 -3.30 2.74 17.04
CA LYS A 515 -3.03 2.88 18.48
C LYS A 515 -2.69 4.33 18.80
N ASN A 516 -3.68 5.09 19.32
CA ASN A 516 -3.53 6.40 19.96
C ASN A 516 -3.08 7.58 19.10
N SER A 517 -3.69 7.84 17.96
CA SER A 517 -3.31 9.03 17.19
C SER A 517 -4.48 9.82 16.60
N TYR A 518 -5.47 10.19 17.48
CA TYR A 518 -6.34 11.35 17.24
C TYR A 518 -6.95 11.79 18.55
#